data_0cf6c648a356517ae6d2749b8ee019ca
#
_entry.id   0cf6c648a356517ae6d2749b8ee019ca
#
_cell.length_a   1.000
_cell.length_b   1.000
_cell.length_c   1.000
_cell.angle_alpha   90.00
_cell.angle_beta   90.00
_cell.angle_gamma   90.00
#
_symmetry.space_group_name_H-M   'P 1'
#
loop_
_entity.id
_entity.type
_entity.pdbx_description
1 polymer ?
#
loop_
_entity_poly.entity_id
_entity_poly.type
_entity_poly.pdbx_seq_one_letter_code
_entity_poly.pdbx_strand_id
1 'polypeptide(L)'
;TVAVMEGTVSALNTAYDTAGINGLGNEAVTITDTTALVADLVTLDGNTSGVIDASAAHTLSGSVANANLVYGSNGFTGLGAEAVTLNDTSLGDVADLNTLNGYTTGNVDASTIATLTGTISALNIAYAASSALGNGISGLGNEAVVLSDSGTITDVAALTTLNGNTTGDVNADSVAGFEASISDLNTMYAGSGNGITNIGDKNVTITDTSVSDASTLNTLNGYTTGTITADSVTALTGTASELNTLLTAGNNASVANQFSANSFASLATATVSDSTMSIADLNGAIAQANTATGKSTSDTGATVFSLSSGATINTGDDAAFTTLRTNESNGLISLTDQNLTVDSGTISVTNAKLLAA
;
A
#
# COMPACT_ATOMS: atom_id res chain seq x y z
N THR A 1 -14.77 24.49 -55.79
CA THR A 1 -14.59 23.76 -54.48
C THR A 1 -13.41 22.84 -54.61
N VAL A 2 -12.46 22.97 -53.72
CA VAL A 2 -11.37 22.00 -53.55
C VAL A 2 -12.00 20.75 -52.91
N ALA A 3 -11.71 19.57 -53.44
CA ALA A 3 -12.24 18.31 -52.91
C ALA A 3 -11.25 17.58 -51.99
N VAL A 4 -9.97 17.71 -52.31
CA VAL A 4 -8.85 17.09 -51.58
C VAL A 4 -7.71 18.07 -51.46
N MET A 5 -7.06 18.12 -50.32
CA MET A 5 -5.80 18.82 -50.08
C MET A 5 -4.72 17.83 -49.69
N GLU A 6 -3.51 18.00 -50.18
CA GLU A 6 -2.35 17.18 -49.85
C GLU A 6 -1.18 18.07 -49.51
N GLY A 7 -0.44 17.72 -48.44
CA GLY A 7 0.73 18.49 -48.05
C GLY A 7 1.20 18.14 -46.64
N THR A 8 2.22 18.89 -46.20
CA THR A 8 2.63 18.80 -44.78
C THR A 8 1.59 19.43 -43.87
N VAL A 9 1.46 18.95 -42.63
CA VAL A 9 0.52 19.48 -41.62
C VAL A 9 0.71 20.99 -41.44
N SER A 10 1.97 21.47 -41.43
CA SER A 10 2.29 22.89 -41.35
C SER A 10 1.78 23.69 -42.54
N ALA A 11 1.99 23.19 -43.78
CA ALA A 11 1.52 23.85 -44.98
C ALA A 11 -0.02 23.87 -45.07
N LEU A 12 -0.68 22.77 -44.66
CA LEU A 12 -2.14 22.65 -44.61
C LEU A 12 -2.74 23.63 -43.60
N ASN A 13 -2.22 23.68 -42.37
CA ASN A 13 -2.66 24.65 -41.37
C ASN A 13 -2.46 26.11 -41.88
N THR A 14 -1.32 26.40 -42.52
CA THR A 14 -1.08 27.72 -43.13
C THR A 14 -2.11 28.06 -44.21
N ALA A 15 -2.52 27.07 -45.03
CA ALA A 15 -3.52 27.29 -46.07
C ALA A 15 -4.90 27.63 -45.47
N TYR A 16 -5.30 26.97 -44.39
CA TYR A 16 -6.55 27.28 -43.71
C TYR A 16 -6.54 28.62 -43.00
N ASP A 17 -5.41 29.06 -42.47
CA ASP A 17 -5.24 30.37 -41.82
C ASP A 17 -5.05 31.53 -42.79
N THR A 18 -4.80 31.25 -44.08
CA THR A 18 -4.50 32.31 -45.04
C THR A 18 -5.73 33.12 -45.45
N ALA A 19 -5.75 34.37 -45.07
CA ALA A 19 -6.81 35.31 -45.47
C ALA A 19 -6.88 35.42 -47.02
N GLY A 20 -8.03 35.19 -47.60
CA GLY A 20 -8.27 35.29 -49.06
C GLY A 20 -8.43 33.93 -49.74
N ILE A 21 -8.15 32.82 -49.11
CA ILE A 21 -8.57 31.51 -49.56
C ILE A 21 -9.97 31.21 -48.94
N ASN A 22 -10.98 31.12 -49.80
CA ASN A 22 -12.35 30.92 -49.33
C ASN A 22 -12.89 29.58 -49.80
N GLY A 23 -13.77 29.00 -48.99
CA GLY A 23 -14.48 27.77 -49.32
C GLY A 23 -13.70 26.50 -48.97
N LEU A 24 -12.72 26.62 -48.07
CA LEU A 24 -12.05 25.52 -47.35
C LEU A 24 -12.87 25.17 -46.09
N GLY A 25 -12.65 23.95 -45.54
CA GLY A 25 -13.19 23.51 -44.26
C GLY A 25 -14.03 22.21 -44.33
N ASN A 26 -14.07 21.55 -45.51
CA ASN A 26 -14.78 20.28 -45.72
C ASN A 26 -14.04 19.34 -46.68
N GLU A 27 -12.80 19.67 -47.01
CA GLU A 27 -11.97 18.88 -47.91
C GLU A 27 -11.45 17.64 -47.20
N ALA A 28 -11.35 16.51 -47.93
CA ALA A 28 -10.51 15.42 -47.48
C ALA A 28 -9.04 15.89 -47.54
N VAL A 29 -8.28 15.51 -46.53
CA VAL A 29 -6.86 15.91 -46.41
C VAL A 29 -5.98 14.66 -46.38
N THR A 30 -4.86 14.72 -47.12
CA THR A 30 -3.80 13.68 -47.01
C THR A 30 -2.53 14.37 -46.51
N ILE A 31 -2.04 13.94 -45.34
CA ILE A 31 -0.74 14.47 -44.85
C ILE A 31 0.41 13.66 -45.47
N THR A 32 1.52 14.36 -45.70
CA THR A 32 2.72 13.76 -46.31
C THR A 32 3.87 13.62 -45.31
N ASP A 33 3.68 14.09 -44.09
CA ASP A 33 4.69 14.00 -43.03
C ASP A 33 4.84 12.56 -42.53
N THR A 34 6.09 12.12 -42.38
CA THR A 34 6.44 10.86 -41.72
C THR A 34 6.55 11.04 -40.20
N THR A 35 6.68 12.27 -39.75
CA THR A 35 6.71 12.70 -38.36
C THR A 35 5.84 13.94 -38.20
N ALA A 36 4.87 13.91 -37.27
CA ALA A 36 3.95 15.02 -37.06
C ALA A 36 3.86 15.41 -35.59
N LEU A 37 3.64 16.72 -35.32
CA LEU A 37 3.32 17.22 -34.00
C LEU A 37 1.82 17.00 -33.74
N VAL A 38 1.47 16.37 -32.62
CA VAL A 38 0.04 16.12 -32.29
C VAL A 38 -0.74 17.43 -32.11
N ALA A 39 -0.09 18.50 -31.64
CA ALA A 39 -0.74 19.82 -31.53
C ALA A 39 -1.15 20.40 -32.89
N ASP A 40 -0.31 20.22 -33.91
CA ASP A 40 -0.61 20.68 -35.26
C ASP A 40 -1.70 19.83 -35.94
N LEU A 41 -1.74 18.52 -35.61
CA LEU A 41 -2.81 17.62 -36.03
C LEU A 41 -4.15 17.99 -35.40
N VAL A 42 -4.18 18.32 -34.10
CA VAL A 42 -5.39 18.83 -33.42
C VAL A 42 -5.89 20.12 -34.10
N THR A 43 -4.98 21.02 -34.47
CA THR A 43 -5.32 22.24 -35.20
C THR A 43 -5.91 21.93 -36.58
N LEU A 44 -5.31 20.99 -37.33
CA LEU A 44 -5.76 20.57 -38.64
C LEU A 44 -7.15 19.93 -38.58
N ASP A 45 -7.42 19.07 -37.59
CA ASP A 45 -8.72 18.45 -37.36
C ASP A 45 -9.81 19.50 -37.07
N GLY A 46 -9.45 20.57 -36.35
CA GLY A 46 -10.34 21.72 -36.11
C GLY A 46 -10.64 22.56 -37.36
N ASN A 47 -9.79 22.51 -38.37
CA ASN A 47 -9.89 23.33 -39.59
C ASN A 47 -10.74 22.68 -40.68
N THR A 48 -10.92 21.35 -40.69
CA THR A 48 -11.73 20.66 -41.71
C THR A 48 -12.71 19.67 -41.06
N SER A 49 -13.88 19.53 -41.65
CA SER A 49 -14.84 18.46 -41.35
C SER A 49 -14.64 17.25 -42.27
N GLY A 50 -13.71 17.32 -43.22
CA GLY A 50 -13.32 16.20 -44.08
C GLY A 50 -12.40 15.23 -43.38
N VAL A 51 -12.28 14.01 -43.94
CA VAL A 51 -11.38 12.99 -43.38
C VAL A 51 -9.92 13.35 -43.64
N ILE A 52 -9.10 13.22 -42.61
CA ILE A 52 -7.64 13.40 -42.70
C ILE A 52 -6.99 12.00 -42.77
N ASP A 53 -6.35 11.70 -43.89
CA ASP A 53 -5.54 10.50 -44.06
C ASP A 53 -4.14 10.77 -43.51
N ALA A 54 -3.82 10.13 -42.38
CA ALA A 54 -2.54 10.22 -41.67
C ALA A 54 -1.67 8.97 -41.87
N SER A 55 -1.94 8.15 -42.84
CA SER A 55 -1.23 6.86 -43.06
C SER A 55 0.27 7.01 -43.39
N ALA A 56 0.72 8.21 -43.75
CA ALA A 56 2.13 8.52 -43.97
C ALA A 56 2.91 8.75 -42.68
N ALA A 57 2.22 9.11 -41.58
CA ALA A 57 2.84 9.36 -40.30
C ALA A 57 3.28 8.05 -39.62
N HIS A 58 4.53 7.96 -39.23
CA HIS A 58 5.13 6.81 -38.55
C HIS A 58 5.54 7.17 -37.11
N THR A 59 5.70 8.46 -36.85
CA THR A 59 6.04 8.99 -35.53
C THR A 59 5.20 10.22 -35.24
N LEU A 60 4.60 10.23 -34.05
CA LEU A 60 3.91 11.40 -33.51
C LEU A 60 4.70 11.93 -32.31
N SER A 61 4.67 13.25 -32.11
CA SER A 61 5.32 13.84 -30.94
C SER A 61 4.50 14.96 -30.32
N GLY A 62 4.56 15.06 -28.97
CA GLY A 62 3.88 16.11 -28.22
C GLY A 62 3.33 15.64 -26.88
N SER A 63 2.28 16.30 -26.38
CA SER A 63 1.71 15.95 -25.09
C SER A 63 0.74 14.77 -25.17
N VAL A 64 0.64 14.01 -24.07
CA VAL A 64 -0.35 12.92 -23.90
C VAL A 64 -1.76 13.42 -24.21
N ALA A 65 -2.13 14.62 -23.71
CA ALA A 65 -3.46 15.17 -23.90
C ALA A 65 -3.79 15.39 -25.40
N ASN A 66 -2.87 16.00 -26.16
CA ASN A 66 -3.07 16.21 -27.58
C ASN A 66 -3.03 14.89 -28.38
N ALA A 67 -2.18 13.95 -28.01
CA ALA A 67 -2.15 12.63 -28.63
C ALA A 67 -3.50 11.90 -28.44
N ASN A 68 -4.06 11.92 -27.23
CA ASN A 68 -5.36 11.33 -26.96
C ASN A 68 -6.49 12.02 -27.75
N LEU A 69 -6.42 13.35 -27.99
CA LEU A 69 -7.39 14.05 -28.85
C LEU A 69 -7.29 13.57 -30.29
N VAL A 70 -6.06 13.44 -30.84
CA VAL A 70 -5.85 12.97 -32.22
C VAL A 70 -6.36 11.54 -32.41
N TYR A 71 -5.97 10.60 -31.54
CA TYR A 71 -6.42 9.21 -31.66
C TYR A 71 -7.90 9.01 -31.34
N GLY A 72 -8.48 9.82 -30.45
CA GLY A 72 -9.89 9.79 -30.11
C GLY A 72 -10.80 10.47 -31.12
N SER A 73 -10.24 11.24 -32.09
CA SER A 73 -11.00 11.91 -33.13
C SER A 73 -11.46 10.94 -34.23
N ASN A 74 -12.69 11.08 -34.68
CA ASN A 74 -13.20 10.39 -35.87
C ASN A 74 -12.75 11.06 -37.19
N GLY A 75 -12.03 12.20 -37.11
CA GLY A 75 -11.54 12.94 -38.27
C GLY A 75 -10.36 12.26 -38.96
N PHE A 76 -9.64 11.37 -38.29
CA PHE A 76 -8.44 10.74 -38.81
C PHE A 76 -8.67 9.30 -39.29
N THR A 77 -7.92 8.93 -40.32
CA THR A 77 -7.72 7.55 -40.77
C THR A 77 -6.22 7.26 -40.89
N GLY A 78 -5.85 5.98 -40.82
CA GLY A 78 -4.48 5.53 -40.99
C GLY A 78 -3.58 5.62 -39.76
N LEU A 79 -4.16 5.97 -38.59
CA LEU A 79 -3.47 5.96 -37.30
C LEU A 79 -3.64 4.61 -36.58
N GLY A 80 -2.75 4.32 -35.60
CA GLY A 80 -2.82 3.16 -34.71
C GLY A 80 -1.56 2.27 -34.67
N ALA A 81 -0.48 2.67 -35.37
CA ALA A 81 0.79 1.94 -35.38
C ALA A 81 2.03 2.84 -35.20
N GLU A 82 1.82 4.12 -34.98
CA GLU A 82 2.87 5.13 -34.87
C GLU A 82 3.59 5.00 -33.52
N ALA A 83 4.91 5.19 -33.53
CA ALA A 83 5.65 5.50 -32.32
C ALA A 83 5.25 6.91 -31.85
N VAL A 84 5.07 7.08 -30.54
CA VAL A 84 4.75 8.37 -29.93
C VAL A 84 5.86 8.80 -28.99
N THR A 85 6.43 9.98 -29.21
CA THR A 85 7.43 10.59 -28.32
C THR A 85 6.77 11.70 -27.52
N LEU A 86 6.70 11.55 -26.21
CA LEU A 86 6.09 12.52 -25.32
C LEU A 86 7.06 13.66 -24.98
N ASN A 87 6.50 14.84 -24.72
CA ASN A 87 7.24 16.00 -24.22
C ASN A 87 6.72 16.49 -22.85
N ASP A 88 5.78 15.77 -22.25
CA ASP A 88 5.34 16.05 -20.89
C ASP A 88 6.47 15.77 -19.92
N THR A 89 6.66 16.64 -18.92
CA THR A 89 7.59 16.43 -17.81
C THR A 89 6.88 15.94 -16.54
N SER A 90 5.54 16.05 -16.51
CA SER A 90 4.70 15.57 -15.43
C SER A 90 3.32 15.23 -15.98
N LEU A 91 2.72 14.16 -15.47
CA LEU A 91 1.34 13.78 -15.77
C LEU A 91 0.47 13.90 -14.52
N GLY A 92 -0.62 14.64 -14.65
CA GLY A 92 -1.62 14.80 -13.60
C GLY A 92 -2.54 13.59 -13.43
N ASP A 93 -2.65 12.73 -14.47
CA ASP A 93 -3.34 11.43 -14.41
C ASP A 93 -2.67 10.45 -15.36
N VAL A 94 -2.10 9.38 -14.79
CA VAL A 94 -1.45 8.30 -15.55
C VAL A 94 -2.45 7.50 -16.41
N ALA A 95 -3.75 7.57 -16.11
CA ALA A 95 -4.78 6.92 -16.92
C ALA A 95 -4.81 7.44 -18.36
N ASP A 96 -4.44 8.71 -18.57
CA ASP A 96 -4.30 9.28 -19.91
C ASP A 96 -3.17 8.62 -20.71
N LEU A 97 -2.05 8.29 -20.05
CA LEU A 97 -0.94 7.56 -20.65
C LEU A 97 -1.33 6.11 -21.00
N ASN A 98 -2.08 5.46 -20.11
CA ASN A 98 -2.61 4.12 -20.36
C ASN A 98 -3.59 4.11 -21.55
N THR A 99 -4.41 5.16 -21.65
CA THR A 99 -5.35 5.35 -22.77
C THR A 99 -4.58 5.52 -24.08
N LEU A 100 -3.56 6.37 -24.10
CA LEU A 100 -2.70 6.58 -25.27
C LEU A 100 -2.02 5.26 -25.70
N ASN A 101 -1.46 4.52 -24.74
CA ASN A 101 -0.86 3.21 -25.00
C ASN A 101 -1.84 2.20 -25.62
N GLY A 102 -3.13 2.34 -25.29
CA GLY A 102 -4.19 1.52 -25.89
C GLY A 102 -4.57 1.89 -27.33
N TYR A 103 -4.23 3.11 -27.79
CA TYR A 103 -4.56 3.57 -29.12
C TYR A 103 -3.54 3.16 -30.19
N THR A 104 -2.27 3.00 -29.82
CA THR A 104 -1.23 2.65 -30.79
C THR A 104 -0.59 1.30 -30.46
N THR A 105 -0.21 0.56 -31.49
CA THR A 105 0.66 -0.62 -31.37
C THR A 105 2.15 -0.25 -31.44
N GLY A 106 2.47 1.02 -31.70
CA GLY A 106 3.83 1.55 -31.63
C GLY A 106 4.28 1.82 -30.19
N ASN A 107 5.56 2.06 -30.01
CA ASN A 107 6.11 2.42 -28.71
C ASN A 107 5.71 3.84 -28.29
N VAL A 108 5.34 4.02 -27.01
CA VAL A 108 5.13 5.33 -26.40
C VAL A 108 6.36 5.65 -25.54
N ASP A 109 7.18 6.59 -26.00
CA ASP A 109 8.37 7.06 -25.27
C ASP A 109 7.98 8.13 -24.23
N ALA A 110 8.03 7.75 -22.96
CA ALA A 110 7.70 8.56 -21.79
C ALA A 110 8.95 9.04 -21.01
N SER A 111 10.14 8.96 -21.62
CA SER A 111 11.44 9.23 -20.95
C SER A 111 11.61 10.66 -20.44
N THR A 112 10.78 11.61 -20.87
CA THR A 112 10.80 13.00 -20.39
C THR A 112 9.99 13.21 -19.12
N ILE A 113 9.15 12.24 -18.75
CA ILE A 113 8.26 12.36 -17.59
C ILE A 113 9.08 12.13 -16.32
N ALA A 114 9.08 13.12 -15.43
CA ALA A 114 9.77 13.07 -14.14
C ALA A 114 8.79 12.83 -12.96
N THR A 115 7.48 13.05 -13.18
CA THR A 115 6.45 12.85 -12.16
C THR A 115 5.19 12.23 -12.76
N LEU A 116 4.70 11.17 -12.12
CA LEU A 116 3.43 10.52 -12.44
C LEU A 116 2.44 10.67 -11.28
N THR A 117 1.22 11.10 -11.56
CA THR A 117 0.12 11.08 -10.60
C THR A 117 -0.92 10.05 -11.03
N GLY A 118 -1.49 9.31 -10.08
CA GLY A 118 -2.56 8.38 -10.39
C GLY A 118 -2.90 7.44 -9.24
N THR A 119 -3.87 6.56 -9.48
CA THR A 119 -4.18 5.48 -8.54
C THR A 119 -3.11 4.38 -8.62
N ILE A 120 -2.92 3.63 -7.53
CA ILE A 120 -2.01 2.47 -7.47
C ILE A 120 -2.28 1.52 -8.65
N SER A 121 -3.56 1.28 -8.95
CA SER A 121 -3.95 0.40 -10.06
C SER A 121 -3.52 0.95 -11.42
N ALA A 122 -3.80 2.22 -11.71
CA ALA A 122 -3.46 2.82 -13.00
C ALA A 122 -1.94 2.95 -13.19
N LEU A 123 -1.21 3.26 -12.12
CA LEU A 123 0.26 3.32 -12.12
C LEU A 123 0.88 1.95 -12.41
N ASN A 124 0.41 0.90 -11.72
CA ASN A 124 0.90 -0.46 -11.96
C ASN A 124 0.60 -0.94 -13.40
N ILE A 125 -0.52 -0.53 -14.00
CA ILE A 125 -0.81 -0.81 -15.42
C ILE A 125 0.23 -0.14 -16.33
N ALA A 126 0.57 1.13 -16.09
CA ALA A 126 1.58 1.84 -16.90
C ALA A 126 2.97 1.20 -16.78
N TYR A 127 3.39 0.85 -15.56
CA TYR A 127 4.68 0.16 -15.37
C TYR A 127 4.70 -1.26 -15.94
N ALA A 128 3.58 -2.00 -15.87
CA ALA A 128 3.46 -3.31 -16.51
C ALA A 128 3.56 -3.19 -18.05
N ALA A 129 2.99 -2.13 -18.64
CA ALA A 129 3.13 -1.84 -20.06
C ALA A 129 4.56 -1.47 -20.45
N SER A 130 5.35 -0.90 -19.52
CA SER A 130 6.74 -0.52 -19.77
C SER A 130 7.69 -1.73 -19.85
N SER A 131 7.30 -2.87 -19.30
CA SER A 131 8.07 -4.11 -19.36
C SER A 131 7.85 -4.91 -20.64
N ALA A 132 6.85 -4.53 -21.46
CA ALA A 132 6.51 -5.25 -22.69
C ALA A 132 7.54 -4.95 -23.79
N LEU A 133 8.13 -6.01 -24.35
CA LEU A 133 9.12 -5.89 -25.42
C LEU A 133 8.47 -5.36 -26.71
N GLY A 134 8.81 -4.15 -27.10
CA GLY A 134 8.60 -3.59 -28.45
C GLY A 134 7.29 -2.82 -28.68
N ASN A 135 6.25 -3.05 -27.92
CA ASN A 135 4.97 -2.36 -28.04
C ASN A 135 4.50 -2.00 -26.62
N GLY A 136 4.61 -0.76 -26.21
CA GLY A 136 4.21 -0.36 -24.88
C GLY A 136 4.82 0.99 -24.51
N ILE A 137 4.92 1.25 -23.21
CA ILE A 137 5.47 2.50 -22.70
C ILE A 137 6.96 2.29 -22.42
N SER A 138 7.85 3.11 -22.95
CA SER A 138 9.28 3.08 -22.63
C SER A 138 9.68 4.32 -21.82
N GLY A 139 10.79 4.20 -21.08
CA GLY A 139 11.40 5.33 -20.36
C GLY A 139 10.84 5.54 -18.95
N LEU A 140 9.93 4.67 -18.44
CA LEU A 140 9.49 4.67 -17.06
C LEU A 140 10.46 3.88 -16.15
N GLY A 141 10.47 4.19 -14.84
CA GLY A 141 11.21 3.47 -13.80
C GLY A 141 12.04 4.34 -12.86
N ASN A 142 12.00 5.68 -13.02
CA ASN A 142 12.73 6.62 -12.17
C ASN A 142 11.93 7.87 -11.79
N GLU A 143 10.64 7.88 -12.11
CA GLU A 143 9.75 9.01 -11.83
C GLU A 143 9.39 9.06 -10.35
N ALA A 144 9.23 10.27 -9.83
CA ALA A 144 8.49 10.48 -8.61
C ALA A 144 7.01 10.17 -8.85
N VAL A 145 6.40 9.43 -7.94
CA VAL A 145 4.98 9.04 -8.02
C VAL A 145 4.18 9.76 -6.95
N VAL A 146 3.02 10.28 -7.32
CA VAL A 146 2.06 10.88 -6.39
C VAL A 146 0.77 10.07 -6.46
N LEU A 147 0.39 9.44 -5.36
CA LEU A 147 -0.86 8.69 -5.31
C LEU A 147 -2.07 9.65 -5.30
N SER A 148 -3.09 9.32 -6.08
CA SER A 148 -4.40 9.99 -6.06
C SER A 148 -5.45 9.22 -5.25
N ASP A 149 -5.11 8.03 -4.75
CA ASP A 149 -5.96 7.29 -3.81
C ASP A 149 -6.12 8.09 -2.52
N SER A 150 -7.37 8.31 -2.07
CA SER A 150 -7.68 9.14 -0.90
C SER A 150 -8.37 8.38 0.23
N GLY A 151 -8.71 7.09 -0.01
CA GLY A 151 -9.32 6.20 0.98
C GLY A 151 -8.30 5.35 1.73
N THR A 152 -8.80 4.36 2.44
CA THR A 152 -7.97 3.29 3.02
C THR A 152 -7.52 2.34 1.91
N ILE A 153 -6.22 2.08 1.84
CA ILE A 153 -5.63 1.11 0.91
C ILE A 153 -5.77 -0.28 1.51
N THR A 154 -6.46 -1.16 0.78
CA THR A 154 -6.66 -2.57 1.15
C THR A 154 -5.72 -3.52 0.40
N ASP A 155 -5.16 -3.09 -0.71
CA ASP A 155 -4.14 -3.82 -1.47
C ASP A 155 -2.75 -3.20 -1.25
N VAL A 156 -2.20 -3.42 -0.06
CA VAL A 156 -0.87 -2.95 0.33
C VAL A 156 0.24 -3.64 -0.50
N ALA A 157 -0.01 -4.85 -0.97
CA ALA A 157 0.93 -5.57 -1.84
C ALA A 157 1.07 -4.87 -3.21
N ALA A 158 -0.02 -4.33 -3.76
CA ALA A 158 0.03 -3.53 -4.98
C ALA A 158 0.83 -2.23 -4.81
N LEU A 159 0.74 -1.57 -3.64
CA LEU A 159 1.57 -0.40 -3.32
C LEU A 159 3.05 -0.77 -3.20
N THR A 160 3.37 -1.90 -2.57
CA THR A 160 4.74 -2.41 -2.47
C THR A 160 5.30 -2.76 -3.85
N THR A 161 4.47 -3.35 -4.73
CA THR A 161 4.82 -3.63 -6.13
C THR A 161 5.12 -2.33 -6.89
N LEU A 162 4.25 -1.32 -6.74
CA LEU A 162 4.45 0.00 -7.35
C LEU A 162 5.78 0.63 -6.93
N ASN A 163 6.09 0.57 -5.64
CA ASN A 163 7.36 1.07 -5.12
C ASN A 163 8.58 0.33 -5.72
N GLY A 164 8.45 -0.94 -6.05
CA GLY A 164 9.48 -1.72 -6.73
C GLY A 164 9.66 -1.39 -8.21
N ASN A 165 8.69 -0.71 -8.83
CA ASN A 165 8.70 -0.38 -10.25
C ASN A 165 9.40 0.96 -10.57
N THR A 166 9.62 1.81 -9.58
CA THR A 166 10.34 3.09 -9.74
C THR A 166 11.47 3.22 -8.73
N THR A 167 12.50 3.96 -9.10
CA THR A 167 13.56 4.39 -8.18
C THR A 167 13.26 5.76 -7.56
N GLY A 168 12.20 6.43 -8.00
CA GLY A 168 11.70 7.67 -7.41
C GLY A 168 10.80 7.42 -6.19
N ASP A 169 10.53 8.45 -5.42
CA ASP A 169 9.66 8.37 -4.25
C ASP A 169 8.19 8.17 -4.64
N VAL A 170 7.48 7.32 -3.91
CA VAL A 170 6.03 7.14 -3.99
C VAL A 170 5.39 7.92 -2.84
N ASN A 171 4.81 9.05 -3.15
CA ASN A 171 4.16 9.92 -2.16
C ASN A 171 2.72 9.45 -1.89
N ALA A 172 2.45 9.00 -0.66
CA ALA A 172 1.16 8.53 -0.18
C ALA A 172 0.42 9.55 0.72
N ASP A 173 0.70 10.84 0.57
CA ASP A 173 0.11 11.89 1.42
C ASP A 173 -1.43 11.89 1.41
N SER A 174 -2.04 11.66 0.24
CA SER A 174 -3.51 11.60 0.06
C SER A 174 -4.19 10.40 0.71
N VAL A 175 -3.44 9.33 1.02
CA VAL A 175 -3.99 8.07 1.57
C VAL A 175 -4.47 8.28 3.01
N ALA A 176 -5.68 7.82 3.32
CA ALA A 176 -6.27 7.94 4.66
C ALA A 176 -5.73 6.90 5.67
N GLY A 177 -5.37 5.71 5.19
CA GLY A 177 -4.88 4.61 6.03
C GLY A 177 -4.63 3.33 5.25
N PHE A 178 -4.28 2.28 5.96
CA PHE A 178 -3.98 0.96 5.40
C PHE A 178 -4.75 -0.14 6.12
N GLU A 179 -5.20 -1.14 5.37
CA GLU A 179 -5.86 -2.33 5.91
C GLU A 179 -5.26 -3.57 5.24
N ALA A 180 -4.50 -4.37 5.98
CA ALA A 180 -3.84 -5.55 5.45
C ALA A 180 -3.35 -6.48 6.55
N SER A 181 -2.67 -7.57 6.14
CA SER A 181 -1.95 -8.44 7.07
C SER A 181 -0.75 -7.71 7.71
N ILE A 182 -0.37 -8.14 8.91
CA ILE A 182 0.82 -7.62 9.62
C ILE A 182 2.08 -7.79 8.75
N SER A 183 2.16 -8.91 8.03
CA SER A 183 3.30 -9.19 7.14
C SER A 183 3.44 -8.16 6.03
N ASP A 184 2.32 -7.83 5.35
CA ASP A 184 2.32 -6.85 4.25
C ASP A 184 2.57 -5.44 4.77
N LEU A 185 1.95 -5.09 5.91
CA LEU A 185 2.17 -3.80 6.57
C LEU A 185 3.63 -3.61 6.98
N ASN A 186 4.22 -4.59 7.68
CA ASN A 186 5.62 -4.51 8.08
C ASN A 186 6.56 -4.45 6.87
N THR A 187 6.26 -5.17 5.78
CA THR A 187 7.03 -5.12 4.53
C THR A 187 6.98 -3.72 3.92
N MET A 188 5.77 -3.14 3.82
CA MET A 188 5.57 -1.78 3.31
C MET A 188 6.32 -0.74 4.16
N TYR A 189 6.15 -0.76 5.48
CA TYR A 189 6.81 0.19 6.37
C TYR A 189 8.33 0.01 6.42
N ALA A 190 8.84 -1.22 6.38
CA ALA A 190 10.29 -1.48 6.30
C ALA A 190 10.90 -0.94 5.01
N GLY A 191 10.13 -0.93 3.91
CA GLY A 191 10.49 -0.31 2.64
C GLY A 191 10.34 1.22 2.61
N SER A 192 9.72 1.84 3.62
CA SER A 192 9.41 3.28 3.63
C SER A 192 10.65 4.19 3.62
N GLY A 193 11.81 3.69 4.04
CA GLY A 193 13.08 4.43 3.90
C GLY A 193 13.65 4.42 2.47
N ASN A 194 13.06 3.68 1.55
CA ASN A 194 13.51 3.43 0.19
C ASN A 194 12.39 3.65 -0.84
N GLY A 195 11.55 4.68 -0.66
CA GLY A 195 10.66 5.07 -1.73
C GLY A 195 9.22 5.41 -1.34
N ILE A 196 8.56 4.78 -0.34
CA ILE A 196 7.20 5.19 0.05
C ILE A 196 7.28 6.26 1.15
N THR A 197 6.72 7.44 0.89
CA THR A 197 6.77 8.60 1.78
C THR A 197 5.39 8.97 2.31
N ASN A 198 5.36 9.73 3.43
CA ASN A 198 4.13 10.22 4.08
C ASN A 198 3.18 9.12 4.55
N ILE A 199 3.73 8.00 5.08
CA ILE A 199 2.96 6.89 5.64
C ILE A 199 3.07 6.78 7.17
N GLY A 200 4.02 7.48 7.79
CA GLY A 200 4.34 7.32 9.21
C GLY A 200 3.28 7.87 10.18
N ASP A 201 2.24 8.53 9.71
CA ASP A 201 1.12 9.08 10.49
C ASP A 201 -0.23 8.43 10.14
N LYS A 202 -0.24 7.43 9.26
CA LYS A 202 -1.47 6.84 8.75
C LYS A 202 -2.05 5.80 9.72
N ASN A 203 -3.38 5.75 9.78
CA ASN A 203 -4.09 4.73 10.53
C ASN A 203 -3.92 3.36 9.87
N VAL A 204 -3.88 2.33 10.70
CA VAL A 204 -3.69 0.94 10.24
C VAL A 204 -4.77 0.04 10.83
N THR A 205 -5.37 -0.80 10.00
CA THR A 205 -6.28 -1.87 10.40
C THR A 205 -5.68 -3.22 10.06
N ILE A 206 -5.57 -4.10 11.06
CA ILE A 206 -5.02 -5.44 10.90
C ILE A 206 -6.12 -6.41 10.54
N THR A 207 -5.89 -7.20 9.48
CA THR A 207 -6.85 -8.21 9.01
C THR A 207 -6.60 -9.60 9.58
N ASP A 208 -5.43 -9.84 10.20
CA ASP A 208 -5.09 -11.13 10.80
C ASP A 208 -6.03 -11.44 11.98
N THR A 209 -6.49 -12.68 12.04
CA THR A 209 -7.24 -13.21 13.18
C THR A 209 -6.35 -13.95 14.18
N SER A 210 -5.15 -14.35 13.75
CA SER A 210 -4.14 -15.03 14.56
C SER A 210 -2.76 -14.46 14.24
N VAL A 211 -2.01 -14.11 15.27
CA VAL A 211 -0.66 -13.58 15.18
C VAL A 211 0.30 -14.56 15.83
N SER A 212 1.15 -15.17 15.02
CA SER A 212 2.11 -16.19 15.46
C SER A 212 3.37 -15.63 16.13
N ASP A 213 3.57 -14.32 16.09
CA ASP A 213 4.71 -13.63 16.68
C ASP A 213 4.31 -12.20 17.08
N ALA A 214 4.11 -11.97 18.38
CA ALA A 214 3.70 -10.67 18.95
C ALA A 214 4.75 -9.56 18.70
N SER A 215 6.01 -9.92 18.46
CA SER A 215 7.06 -8.93 18.13
C SER A 215 6.77 -8.17 16.84
N THR A 216 6.05 -8.79 15.90
CA THR A 216 5.67 -8.17 14.63
C THR A 216 4.68 -7.01 14.81
N LEU A 217 3.76 -7.12 15.77
CA LEU A 217 2.86 -6.03 16.17
C LEU A 217 3.59 -4.93 16.94
N ASN A 218 4.51 -5.31 17.82
CA ASN A 218 5.37 -4.33 18.51
C ASN A 218 6.23 -3.55 17.51
N THR A 219 6.71 -4.20 16.45
CA THR A 219 7.45 -3.56 15.35
C THR A 219 6.56 -2.58 14.59
N LEU A 220 5.34 -3.00 14.20
CA LEU A 220 4.38 -2.14 13.51
C LEU A 220 4.02 -0.90 14.35
N ASN A 221 3.86 -1.07 15.66
CA ASN A 221 3.61 0.04 16.60
C ASN A 221 4.74 1.08 16.61
N GLY A 222 5.95 0.68 16.24
CA GLY A 222 7.10 1.59 16.10
C GLY A 222 7.14 2.34 14.76
N TYR A 223 6.41 1.90 13.75
CA TYR A 223 6.47 2.48 12.41
C TYR A 223 5.49 3.64 12.17
N THR A 224 4.34 3.64 12.82
CA THR A 224 3.33 4.68 12.61
C THR A 224 3.01 5.42 13.91
N THR A 225 2.66 6.70 13.78
CA THR A 225 2.04 7.50 14.85
C THR A 225 0.51 7.54 14.71
N GLY A 226 -0.03 6.96 13.65
CA GLY A 226 -1.46 6.77 13.44
C GLY A 226 -2.04 5.66 14.32
N THR A 227 -3.35 5.57 14.37
CA THR A 227 -4.03 4.56 15.19
C THR A 227 -3.92 3.17 14.56
N ILE A 228 -3.56 2.16 15.36
CA ILE A 228 -3.56 0.75 14.96
C ILE A 228 -4.82 0.07 15.53
N THR A 229 -5.63 -0.48 14.66
CA THR A 229 -6.82 -1.28 15.00
C THR A 229 -6.54 -2.76 14.80
N ALA A 230 -6.64 -3.55 15.87
CA ALA A 230 -6.38 -5.00 15.88
C ALA A 230 -7.57 -5.81 16.42
N ASP A 231 -8.80 -5.33 16.21
CA ASP A 231 -10.04 -5.89 16.76
C ASP A 231 -10.36 -7.28 16.22
N SER A 232 -9.82 -7.66 15.08
CA SER A 232 -9.95 -9.00 14.47
C SER A 232 -9.07 -10.06 15.12
N VAL A 233 -8.06 -9.67 15.91
CA VAL A 233 -7.09 -10.61 16.49
C VAL A 233 -7.73 -11.38 17.66
N THR A 234 -7.86 -12.69 17.49
CA THR A 234 -8.42 -13.60 18.49
C THR A 234 -7.38 -14.50 19.14
N ALA A 235 -6.19 -14.63 18.53
CA ALA A 235 -5.10 -15.46 19.04
C ALA A 235 -3.74 -14.74 18.86
N LEU A 236 -2.93 -14.74 19.92
CA LEU A 236 -1.58 -14.21 19.93
C LEU A 236 -0.58 -15.29 20.36
N THR A 237 0.61 -15.29 19.75
CA THR A 237 1.76 -16.06 20.22
C THR A 237 2.95 -15.12 20.36
N GLY A 238 3.74 -15.28 21.43
CA GLY A 238 4.94 -14.48 21.66
C GLY A 238 5.58 -14.84 23.00
N THR A 239 6.71 -14.22 23.30
CA THR A 239 7.29 -14.32 24.65
C THR A 239 6.40 -13.61 25.67
N ALA A 240 6.49 -13.99 26.93
CA ALA A 240 5.74 -13.33 28.02
C ALA A 240 6.01 -11.81 28.03
N SER A 241 7.25 -11.41 27.79
CA SER A 241 7.65 -10.01 27.72
C SER A 241 7.04 -9.27 26.52
N GLU A 242 7.04 -9.87 25.32
CA GLU A 242 6.41 -9.29 24.11
C GLU A 242 4.92 -9.15 24.25
N LEU A 243 4.25 -10.19 24.78
CA LEU A 243 2.81 -10.15 25.06
C LEU A 243 2.47 -9.08 26.10
N ASN A 244 3.25 -9.01 27.19
CA ASN A 244 3.04 -7.97 28.22
C ASN A 244 3.21 -6.56 27.62
N THR A 245 4.24 -6.34 26.82
CA THR A 245 4.49 -5.05 26.15
C THR A 245 3.33 -4.69 25.22
N LEU A 246 2.94 -5.63 24.35
CA LEU A 246 1.88 -5.43 23.35
C LEU A 246 0.51 -5.14 24.01
N LEU A 247 0.13 -5.96 24.98
CA LEU A 247 -1.16 -5.83 25.66
C LEU A 247 -1.22 -4.58 26.56
N THR A 248 -0.08 -4.18 27.15
CA THR A 248 0.03 -2.89 27.85
C THR A 248 -0.17 -1.73 26.91
N ALA A 249 0.42 -1.79 25.69
CA ALA A 249 0.22 -0.79 24.65
C ALA A 249 -1.26 -0.73 24.22
N GLY A 250 -1.90 -1.87 24.00
CA GLY A 250 -3.31 -1.96 23.60
C GLY A 250 -4.31 -1.45 24.63
N ASN A 251 -3.94 -1.45 25.91
CA ASN A 251 -4.80 -0.93 26.99
C ASN A 251 -4.57 0.55 27.31
N ASN A 252 -3.47 1.11 26.87
CA ASN A 252 -3.09 2.46 27.20
C ASN A 252 -3.28 3.39 25.99
N ALA A 253 -4.45 3.99 25.86
CA ALA A 253 -4.78 4.97 24.81
C ALA A 253 -4.01 6.31 24.98
N SER A 254 -2.75 6.28 25.44
CA SER A 254 -1.90 7.46 25.50
C SER A 254 -1.23 7.71 24.16
N VAL A 255 -0.87 8.97 23.87
CA VAL A 255 -0.22 9.44 22.64
C VAL A 255 1.09 8.68 22.29
N ALA A 256 1.61 7.87 23.21
CA ALA A 256 2.82 7.06 22.99
C ALA A 256 2.53 5.63 22.49
N ASN A 257 1.27 5.23 22.49
CA ASN A 257 0.83 3.90 22.07
C ASN A 257 -0.22 4.05 20.98
N GLN A 258 0.05 3.50 19.82
CA GLN A 258 -0.76 3.72 18.63
C GLN A 258 -2.02 2.83 18.57
N PHE A 259 -2.14 1.81 19.43
CA PHE A 259 -3.31 0.94 19.43
C PHE A 259 -4.57 1.69 19.86
N SER A 260 -5.67 1.47 19.11
CA SER A 260 -6.99 1.97 19.50
C SER A 260 -7.41 1.37 20.86
N ALA A 261 -8.22 2.10 21.60
CA ALA A 261 -8.76 1.57 22.84
C ALA A 261 -9.47 0.23 22.59
N ASN A 262 -9.12 -0.79 23.36
CA ASN A 262 -9.66 -2.15 23.24
C ASN A 262 -9.30 -2.89 21.95
N SER A 263 -8.17 -2.58 21.31
CA SER A 263 -7.70 -3.27 20.09
C SER A 263 -7.61 -4.79 20.21
N PHE A 264 -7.56 -5.33 21.43
CA PHE A 264 -7.52 -6.78 21.69
C PHE A 264 -8.77 -7.28 22.42
N ALA A 265 -9.90 -6.59 22.30
CA ALA A 265 -11.14 -6.99 22.96
C ALA A 265 -11.67 -8.37 22.50
N SER A 266 -11.31 -8.82 21.31
CA SER A 266 -11.67 -10.13 20.77
C SER A 266 -10.68 -11.25 21.13
N LEU A 267 -9.58 -10.95 21.82
CA LEU A 267 -8.54 -11.92 22.15
C LEU A 267 -9.09 -13.06 23.03
N ALA A 268 -9.05 -14.28 22.50
CA ALA A 268 -9.53 -15.47 23.19
C ALA A 268 -8.38 -16.31 23.75
N THR A 269 -7.25 -16.37 23.03
CA THR A 269 -6.10 -17.21 23.42
C THR A 269 -4.79 -16.45 23.27
N ALA A 270 -3.86 -16.70 24.20
CA ALA A 270 -2.48 -16.26 24.13
C ALA A 270 -1.54 -17.45 24.41
N THR A 271 -0.59 -17.69 23.50
CA THR A 271 0.40 -18.75 23.64
C THR A 271 1.77 -18.13 23.97
N VAL A 272 2.33 -18.52 25.11
CA VAL A 272 3.67 -18.07 25.51
C VAL A 272 4.70 -19.02 24.95
N SER A 273 5.61 -18.50 24.12
CA SER A 273 6.61 -19.28 23.39
C SER A 273 7.91 -19.53 24.18
N ASP A 274 8.09 -18.86 25.32
CA ASP A 274 9.30 -18.99 26.13
C ASP A 274 9.49 -20.40 26.67
N SER A 275 10.74 -20.88 26.64
CA SER A 275 11.18 -22.02 27.43
C SER A 275 11.56 -21.64 28.88
N THR A 276 11.87 -20.37 29.10
CA THR A 276 12.14 -19.79 30.42
C THR A 276 11.64 -18.35 30.43
N MET A 277 10.80 -17.98 31.38
CA MET A 277 10.14 -16.69 31.45
C MET A 277 10.15 -16.07 32.85
N SER A 278 10.01 -14.74 32.89
CA SER A 278 9.75 -13.99 34.12
C SER A 278 8.29 -14.15 34.56
N ILE A 279 8.06 -14.46 35.83
CA ILE A 279 6.70 -14.51 36.41
C ILE A 279 6.03 -13.12 36.36
N ALA A 280 6.81 -12.03 36.45
CA ALA A 280 6.30 -10.69 36.41
C ALA A 280 5.72 -10.36 35.00
N ASP A 281 6.43 -10.74 33.94
CA ASP A 281 5.96 -10.53 32.56
C ASP A 281 4.74 -11.39 32.25
N LEU A 282 4.74 -12.66 32.69
CA LEU A 282 3.60 -13.57 32.53
C LEU A 282 2.35 -13.05 33.25
N ASN A 283 2.47 -12.69 34.53
CA ASN A 283 1.34 -12.13 35.30
C ASN A 283 0.88 -10.79 34.71
N GLY A 284 1.83 -9.96 34.24
CA GLY A 284 1.54 -8.72 33.55
C GLY A 284 0.72 -8.95 32.29
N ALA A 285 1.16 -9.85 31.40
CA ALA A 285 0.46 -10.19 30.17
C ALA A 285 -0.97 -10.70 30.44
N ILE A 286 -1.16 -11.59 31.43
CA ILE A 286 -2.48 -12.11 31.81
C ILE A 286 -3.38 -10.98 32.32
N ALA A 287 -2.87 -10.08 33.17
CA ALA A 287 -3.63 -8.95 33.71
C ALA A 287 -4.05 -7.99 32.58
N GLN A 288 -3.13 -7.68 31.67
CA GLN A 288 -3.40 -6.77 30.55
C GLN A 288 -4.39 -7.35 29.55
N ALA A 289 -4.30 -8.65 29.21
CA ALA A 289 -5.25 -9.30 28.32
C ALA A 289 -6.69 -9.23 28.86
N ASN A 290 -6.86 -9.44 30.16
CA ASN A 290 -8.17 -9.38 30.79
C ASN A 290 -8.71 -7.95 30.95
N THR A 291 -7.82 -6.96 31.08
CA THR A 291 -8.21 -5.54 31.02
C THR A 291 -8.68 -5.16 29.63
N ALA A 292 -7.96 -5.58 28.56
CA ALA A 292 -8.30 -5.29 27.18
C ALA A 292 -9.67 -5.83 26.77
N THR A 293 -10.00 -7.04 27.23
CA THR A 293 -11.31 -7.66 26.93
C THR A 293 -12.47 -7.07 27.77
N GLY A 294 -12.18 -6.20 28.74
CA GLY A 294 -13.18 -5.68 29.67
C GLY A 294 -13.81 -6.78 30.56
N LYS A 295 -13.19 -7.97 30.61
CA LYS A 295 -13.69 -9.15 31.32
C LYS A 295 -12.98 -9.29 32.65
N SER A 296 -13.74 -9.57 33.68
CA SER A 296 -13.19 -9.97 34.97
C SER A 296 -12.58 -11.38 34.85
N THR A 297 -11.59 -11.66 35.66
CA THR A 297 -10.91 -12.96 35.76
C THR A 297 -11.83 -14.15 36.04
N SER A 298 -13.11 -13.90 36.27
CA SER A 298 -14.16 -14.94 36.52
C SER A 298 -15.17 -15.05 35.37
N ASP A 299 -15.04 -14.26 34.30
CA ASP A 299 -16.06 -14.21 33.25
C ASP A 299 -15.80 -15.27 32.15
N THR A 300 -16.90 -15.88 31.65
CA THR A 300 -16.84 -16.75 30.49
C THR A 300 -16.33 -15.95 29.27
N GLY A 301 -15.19 -16.35 28.71
CA GLY A 301 -14.56 -15.73 27.55
C GLY A 301 -13.40 -14.80 27.90
N ALA A 302 -12.85 -14.89 29.12
CA ALA A 302 -11.54 -14.33 29.42
C ALA A 302 -10.45 -14.95 28.51
N THR A 303 -9.37 -14.20 28.27
CA THR A 303 -8.23 -14.71 27.48
C THR A 303 -7.53 -15.84 28.24
N VAL A 304 -7.39 -16.99 27.61
CA VAL A 304 -6.69 -18.15 28.18
C VAL A 304 -5.26 -18.21 27.68
N PHE A 305 -4.32 -18.31 28.63
CA PHE A 305 -2.91 -18.45 28.34
C PHE A 305 -2.49 -19.91 28.31
N SER A 306 -1.70 -20.31 27.31
CA SER A 306 -1.04 -21.60 27.24
C SER A 306 0.48 -21.41 27.22
N LEU A 307 1.19 -22.33 27.87
CA LEU A 307 2.64 -22.35 27.96
C LEU A 307 3.21 -23.55 27.19
N SER A 308 4.45 -23.46 26.76
CA SER A 308 5.18 -24.61 26.24
C SER A 308 5.35 -25.69 27.32
N SER A 309 5.26 -26.97 26.90
CA SER A 309 5.50 -28.10 27.81
C SER A 309 6.91 -28.00 28.42
N GLY A 310 7.00 -28.22 29.73
CA GLY A 310 8.27 -28.15 30.46
C GLY A 310 8.90 -26.76 30.58
N ALA A 311 8.17 -25.69 30.25
CA ALA A 311 8.66 -24.33 30.40
C ALA A 311 9.03 -24.02 31.86
N THR A 312 10.05 -23.20 32.06
CA THR A 312 10.50 -22.77 33.38
C THR A 312 10.00 -21.36 33.67
N ILE A 313 9.29 -21.19 34.76
CA ILE A 313 8.83 -19.88 35.27
C ILE A 313 9.70 -19.50 36.45
N ASN A 314 10.42 -18.39 36.32
CA ASN A 314 11.22 -17.83 37.39
C ASN A 314 10.34 -17.03 38.33
N THR A 315 10.29 -17.42 39.59
CA THR A 315 9.49 -16.75 40.62
C THR A 315 10.37 -15.82 41.45
N GLY A 316 10.10 -14.51 41.40
CA GLY A 316 10.89 -13.53 42.16
C GLY A 316 10.51 -13.49 43.65
N ASP A 317 9.22 -13.50 43.97
CA ASP A 317 8.70 -13.42 45.36
C ASP A 317 7.41 -14.17 45.56
N ASP A 318 6.97 -14.27 46.81
CA ASP A 318 5.75 -14.97 47.25
C ASP A 318 4.46 -14.35 46.71
N ALA A 319 4.44 -13.03 46.49
CA ALA A 319 3.28 -12.31 45.98
C ALA A 319 3.04 -12.60 44.51
N ALA A 320 4.10 -12.61 43.71
CA ALA A 320 4.05 -12.94 42.26
C ALA A 320 3.57 -14.38 42.05
N PHE A 321 4.04 -15.32 42.87
CA PHE A 321 3.60 -16.71 42.85
C PHE A 321 2.12 -16.88 43.27
N THR A 322 1.70 -16.15 44.32
CA THR A 322 0.27 -16.12 44.74
C THR A 322 -0.61 -15.60 43.61
N THR A 323 -0.18 -14.57 42.88
CA THR A 323 -0.93 -14.02 41.74
C THR A 323 -1.03 -15.07 40.62
N LEU A 324 0.07 -15.76 40.27
CA LEU A 324 0.05 -16.81 39.23
C LEU A 324 -0.90 -17.97 39.60
N ARG A 325 -0.90 -18.41 40.84
CA ARG A 325 -1.82 -19.45 41.32
C ARG A 325 -3.27 -18.99 41.31
N THR A 326 -3.53 -17.73 41.59
CA THR A 326 -4.86 -17.13 41.47
C THR A 326 -5.33 -17.15 40.02
N ASN A 327 -4.45 -16.78 39.09
CA ASN A 327 -4.74 -16.84 37.65
C ASN A 327 -5.08 -18.26 37.19
N GLU A 328 -4.33 -19.26 37.67
CA GLU A 328 -4.63 -20.66 37.39
C GLU A 328 -5.98 -21.11 37.98
N SER A 329 -6.26 -20.76 39.23
CA SER A 329 -7.55 -21.10 39.85
C SER A 329 -8.76 -20.46 39.18
N ASN A 330 -8.55 -19.33 38.50
CA ASN A 330 -9.52 -18.62 37.67
C ASN A 330 -9.62 -19.19 36.24
N GLY A 331 -8.82 -20.19 35.87
CA GLY A 331 -8.82 -20.80 34.54
C GLY A 331 -8.15 -19.94 33.45
N LEU A 332 -7.37 -18.91 33.82
CA LEU A 332 -6.70 -18.03 32.89
C LEU A 332 -5.39 -18.61 32.33
N ILE A 333 -4.85 -19.61 33.02
CA ILE A 333 -3.63 -20.34 32.64
C ILE A 333 -3.72 -21.74 33.22
N SER A 334 -3.05 -22.72 32.59
CA SER A 334 -2.89 -24.08 33.12
C SER A 334 -1.40 -24.34 33.41
N LEU A 335 -1.10 -24.75 34.63
CA LEU A 335 0.24 -25.07 35.12
C LEU A 335 0.34 -26.56 35.41
N THR A 336 0.43 -27.40 34.38
CA THR A 336 0.38 -28.87 34.53
C THR A 336 1.76 -29.53 34.56
N ASP A 337 2.75 -28.98 33.87
CA ASP A 337 4.08 -29.58 33.67
C ASP A 337 5.21 -28.55 33.67
N GLN A 338 4.93 -27.32 34.11
CA GLN A 338 5.90 -26.25 34.16
C GLN A 338 6.82 -26.37 35.39
N ASN A 339 8.10 -26.01 35.19
CA ASN A 339 9.04 -25.91 36.29
C ASN A 339 8.92 -24.51 36.93
N LEU A 340 8.80 -24.45 38.23
CA LEU A 340 8.77 -23.22 38.99
C LEU A 340 10.11 -23.07 39.75
N THR A 341 10.80 -21.97 39.51
CA THR A 341 12.10 -21.68 40.15
C THR A 341 11.97 -20.44 41.03
N VAL A 342 12.39 -20.54 42.27
CA VAL A 342 12.49 -19.42 43.19
C VAL A 342 13.92 -18.87 43.17
N ASP A 343 14.15 -17.73 42.53
CA ASP A 343 15.50 -17.18 42.36
C ASP A 343 16.02 -16.45 43.59
N SER A 344 15.14 -15.74 44.27
CA SER A 344 15.50 -15.02 45.52
C SER A 344 14.25 -14.65 46.30
N GLY A 345 14.40 -14.39 47.58
CA GLY A 345 13.32 -13.98 48.47
C GLY A 345 12.80 -15.05 49.38
N THR A 346 11.69 -14.75 50.09
CA THR A 346 11.03 -15.63 51.02
C THR A 346 9.76 -16.14 50.37
N ILE A 347 9.60 -17.48 50.34
CA ILE A 347 8.35 -18.09 49.91
C ILE A 347 7.60 -18.60 51.16
N SER A 348 6.29 -18.40 51.21
CA SER A 348 5.46 -18.91 52.33
C SER A 348 5.40 -20.43 52.30
N VAL A 349 5.23 -21.07 53.48
CA VAL A 349 5.05 -22.54 53.57
C VAL A 349 3.87 -23.02 52.74
N THR A 350 2.82 -22.21 52.62
CA THR A 350 1.64 -22.53 51.82
C THR A 350 2.01 -22.60 50.35
N ASN A 351 2.73 -21.61 49.81
CA ASN A 351 3.16 -21.58 48.40
C ASN A 351 4.25 -22.65 48.12
N ALA A 352 5.17 -22.89 49.04
CA ALA A 352 6.15 -23.96 48.92
C ALA A 352 5.53 -25.35 48.81
N LYS A 353 4.44 -25.63 49.55
CA LYS A 353 3.68 -26.89 49.43
C LYS A 353 2.96 -27.04 48.09
N LEU A 354 2.50 -25.93 47.46
CA LEU A 354 1.88 -25.93 46.14
C LEU A 354 2.88 -26.19 45.02
N LEU A 355 4.16 -25.81 45.21
CA LEU A 355 5.26 -26.15 44.29
C LEU A 355 5.64 -27.62 44.31
N ALA A 356 5.34 -28.33 45.38
CA ALA A 356 5.72 -29.74 45.60
C ALA A 356 4.60 -30.73 45.25
N ALA A 357 3.39 -30.25 44.90
CA ALA A 357 2.23 -31.05 44.57
C ALA A 357 2.05 -31.18 43.04
#